data_6632b9c8608d8aa46f24d1e0259b799e
#
_entry.id   6632b9c8608d8aa46f24d1e0259b799e
#
_cell.length_a   1.000
_cell.length_b   1.000
_cell.length_c   1.000
_cell.angle_alpha   90.00
_cell.angle_beta   90.00
_cell.angle_gamma   90.00
#
_symmetry.space_group_name_H-M   'P 1'
#
loop_
_entity.id
_entity.type
_entity.pdbx_description
1 polymer ?
#
loop_
_entity_poly.entity_id
_entity_poly.type
_entity_poly.pdbx_seq_one_letter_code
_entity_poly.pdbx_strand_id
1 'polypeptide(L)'
;MSFLSTFSGWTDIKLDNIFWNDGRTDAWGTITTTYGTGKFQTTLTWVNPSEAEHTDYDLHLYGPDNLHVFFTNKKQGCFELDRDWISNPGNAVENIYSVRDNFTPGRYQVKVHHYNGVVGRRYNCRVIINGVVVKSVSGAIGTNKQFDDIYSFNVE
;
A
#
# COMPACT_ATOMS: atom_id res chain seq x y z
N MET A 1 -9.24 -23.99 14.89
CA MET A 1 -8.13 -23.24 14.36
C MET A 1 -8.06 -21.89 15.02
N SER A 2 -7.27 -21.82 16.07
CA SER A 2 -7.26 -20.67 16.96
C SER A 2 -6.79 -19.38 16.30
N PHE A 3 -5.86 -19.43 15.38
CA PHE A 3 -5.36 -18.22 14.79
C PHE A 3 -6.38 -17.47 13.94
N LEU A 4 -7.43 -18.12 13.47
CA LEU A 4 -8.50 -17.43 12.77
C LEU A 4 -9.23 -16.45 13.68
N SER A 5 -9.51 -16.84 14.90
CA SER A 5 -10.14 -15.93 15.84
C SER A 5 -9.18 -14.82 16.27
N THR A 6 -7.89 -15.12 16.29
CA THR A 6 -6.88 -14.12 16.62
C THR A 6 -6.71 -13.09 15.51
N PHE A 7 -6.96 -13.48 14.27
CA PHE A 7 -6.73 -12.64 13.09
C PHE A 7 -8.03 -12.32 12.36
N SER A 8 -9.02 -11.89 13.08
CA SER A 8 -10.33 -11.57 12.49
C SER A 8 -10.25 -10.58 11.32
N GLY A 9 -9.37 -9.59 11.42
CA GLY A 9 -9.23 -8.58 10.37
C GLY A 9 -8.78 -9.15 9.03
N TRP A 10 -7.87 -10.10 9.04
CA TRP A 10 -7.42 -10.67 7.76
C TRP A 10 -8.34 -11.79 7.26
N THR A 11 -9.20 -12.30 8.11
CA THR A 11 -10.33 -13.11 7.66
C THR A 11 -11.26 -12.29 6.80
N ASP A 12 -11.51 -11.06 7.18
CA ASP A 12 -12.32 -10.11 6.40
C ASP A 12 -11.68 -9.83 5.05
N ILE A 13 -10.37 -9.69 5.01
CA ILE A 13 -9.62 -9.54 3.75
C ILE A 13 -9.92 -10.70 2.80
N LYS A 14 -9.95 -11.89 3.34
CA LYS A 14 -10.24 -13.09 2.56
C LYS A 14 -11.68 -13.10 2.04
N LEU A 15 -12.63 -12.69 2.86
CA LEU A 15 -14.03 -12.59 2.49
C LEU A 15 -14.26 -11.54 1.39
N ASP A 16 -13.56 -10.43 1.48
CA ASP A 16 -13.64 -9.36 0.51
C ASP A 16 -12.87 -9.65 -0.77
N ASN A 17 -12.20 -10.77 -0.81
CA ASN A 17 -11.38 -11.19 -1.95
C ASN A 17 -10.32 -10.14 -2.31
N ILE A 18 -9.85 -9.39 -1.33
CA ILE A 18 -8.79 -8.40 -1.48
C ILE A 18 -7.46 -9.05 -1.14
N PHE A 19 -6.49 -8.85 -2.01
CA PHE A 19 -5.15 -9.34 -1.78
C PHE A 19 -4.34 -8.32 -0.98
N TRP A 20 -3.94 -8.69 0.25
CA TRP A 20 -3.15 -7.86 1.17
C TRP A 20 -1.94 -8.62 1.68
N ASN A 21 -0.96 -8.76 0.92
CA ASN A 21 0.22 -9.55 1.24
C ASN A 21 1.12 -8.83 2.27
N ASP A 22 0.59 -8.56 3.43
CA ASP A 22 1.16 -7.67 4.46
C ASP A 22 1.79 -8.40 5.64
N GLY A 23 2.21 -9.64 5.45
CA GLY A 23 2.85 -10.43 6.51
C GLY A 23 1.90 -11.15 7.44
N ARG A 24 0.60 -11.05 7.21
CA ARG A 24 -0.38 -11.79 7.99
C ARG A 24 -0.41 -13.26 7.59
N THR A 25 -0.84 -14.08 8.52
CA THR A 25 -1.10 -15.49 8.25
C THR A 25 -2.45 -15.64 7.57
N ASP A 26 -2.53 -16.39 6.51
CA ASP A 26 -3.80 -16.68 5.85
C ASP A 26 -4.66 -17.63 6.69
N ALA A 27 -5.86 -17.94 6.20
CA ALA A 27 -6.79 -18.81 6.92
C ALA A 27 -6.26 -20.23 7.15
N TRP A 28 -5.22 -20.61 6.46
CA TRP A 28 -4.60 -21.95 6.55
C TRP A 28 -3.33 -21.95 7.39
N GLY A 29 -2.96 -20.81 7.94
CA GLY A 29 -1.75 -20.68 8.72
C GLY A 29 -0.49 -20.38 7.90
N THR A 30 -0.63 -20.15 6.62
CA THR A 30 0.50 -19.81 5.76
C THR A 30 0.85 -18.34 5.90
N ILE A 31 2.10 -18.06 6.21
CA ILE A 31 2.61 -16.69 6.26
C ILE A 31 2.98 -16.26 4.85
N THR A 32 2.36 -15.19 4.38
CA THR A 32 2.70 -14.57 3.11
C THR A 32 3.90 -13.65 3.26
N THR A 33 4.24 -12.90 2.22
CA THR A 33 5.37 -11.98 2.26
C THR A 33 5.23 -10.98 3.41
N THR A 34 6.30 -10.78 4.17
CA THR A 34 6.33 -9.83 5.27
C THR A 34 6.70 -8.45 4.75
N TYR A 35 5.93 -7.44 5.14
CA TYR A 35 6.21 -6.04 4.88
C TYR A 35 6.39 -5.28 6.18
N GLY A 36 7.02 -4.12 6.09
CA GLY A 36 7.16 -3.24 7.22
C GLY A 36 5.81 -2.77 7.75
N THR A 37 5.70 -2.74 9.06
CA THR A 37 4.55 -2.22 9.79
C THR A 37 5.02 -1.21 10.82
N GLY A 38 4.19 -0.21 11.08
CA GLY A 38 4.51 0.84 12.05
C GLY A 38 3.24 1.57 12.48
N LYS A 39 3.42 2.71 13.11
CA LYS A 39 2.31 3.58 13.46
C LYS A 39 1.51 4.00 12.22
N PHE A 40 2.19 4.20 11.11
CA PHE A 40 1.62 4.44 9.80
C PHE A 40 2.01 3.30 8.85
N GLN A 41 1.05 2.85 8.06
CA GLN A 41 1.31 1.92 6.96
C GLN A 41 0.30 2.16 5.84
N THR A 42 0.75 2.13 4.61
CA THR A 42 -0.12 2.10 3.44
C THR A 42 0.34 1.03 2.48
N THR A 43 -0.60 0.25 2.00
CA THR A 43 -0.33 -0.89 1.11
C THR A 43 -1.19 -0.77 -0.13
N LEU A 44 -0.56 -0.91 -1.27
CA LEU A 44 -1.19 -0.89 -2.59
C LEU A 44 -1.04 -2.27 -3.22
N THR A 45 -2.13 -2.83 -3.76
CA THR A 45 -2.11 -4.13 -4.43
C THR A 45 -2.85 -4.07 -5.76
N TRP A 46 -2.37 -4.81 -6.72
CA TRP A 46 -3.06 -5.03 -8.01
C TRP A 46 -2.58 -6.35 -8.61
N VAL A 47 -3.20 -6.78 -9.71
CA VAL A 47 -2.83 -8.03 -10.37
C VAL A 47 -2.45 -7.75 -11.82
N ASN A 48 -1.26 -8.16 -12.21
CA ASN A 48 -0.80 -8.13 -13.59
C ASN A 48 -0.96 -9.52 -14.21
N PRO A 49 -1.84 -9.71 -15.22
CA PRO A 49 -2.07 -11.02 -15.80
C PRO A 49 -0.87 -11.55 -16.61
N SER A 50 -0.10 -10.64 -17.20
CA SER A 50 1.10 -10.98 -17.98
C SER A 50 2.04 -9.78 -18.07
N GLU A 51 3.27 -9.99 -18.51
CA GLU A 51 4.20 -8.89 -18.78
C GLU A 51 3.68 -7.96 -19.87
N ALA A 52 3.07 -8.50 -20.92
CA ALA A 52 2.55 -7.70 -22.03
C ALA A 52 1.38 -6.80 -21.61
N GLU A 53 0.66 -7.19 -20.58
CA GLU A 53 -0.49 -6.48 -20.06
C GLU A 53 -0.25 -5.96 -18.64
N HIS A 54 0.98 -5.66 -18.31
CA HIS A 54 1.30 -5.13 -16.99
C HIS A 54 0.84 -3.70 -16.81
N THR A 55 0.56 -3.35 -15.57
CA THR A 55 0.39 -1.99 -15.08
C THR A 55 1.42 -1.76 -14.01
N ASP A 56 2.08 -0.62 -14.06
CA ASP A 56 3.02 -0.19 -13.05
C ASP A 56 2.40 0.98 -12.28
N TYR A 57 1.93 0.69 -11.08
CA TYR A 57 1.41 1.67 -10.15
C TYR A 57 2.47 1.96 -9.09
N ASP A 58 2.64 3.23 -8.77
CA ASP A 58 3.54 3.67 -7.72
C ASP A 58 2.76 4.24 -6.54
N LEU A 59 3.18 3.88 -5.35
CA LEU A 59 2.69 4.44 -4.12
C LEU A 59 3.56 5.64 -3.72
N HIS A 60 2.92 6.74 -3.38
CA HIS A 60 3.57 7.97 -2.96
C HIS A 60 3.07 8.42 -1.60
N LEU A 61 3.99 8.84 -0.74
CA LEU A 61 3.68 9.56 0.49
C LEU A 61 4.33 10.94 0.45
N TYR A 62 3.52 11.95 0.58
CA TYR A 62 3.96 13.35 0.73
C TYR A 62 3.74 13.82 2.17
N GLY A 63 4.57 14.71 2.64
CA GLY A 63 4.45 15.26 3.97
C GLY A 63 5.13 16.64 4.11
N PRO A 64 5.19 17.17 5.36
CA PRO A 64 5.84 18.44 5.62
C PRO A 64 7.34 18.38 5.34
N ASP A 65 7.96 19.57 5.21
CA ASP A 65 9.39 19.71 4.93
C ASP A 65 9.84 19.02 3.64
N ASN A 66 9.00 19.07 2.61
CA ASN A 66 9.25 18.42 1.31
C ASN A 66 9.44 16.91 1.38
N LEU A 67 8.85 16.26 2.38
CA LEU A 67 8.86 14.81 2.46
C LEU A 67 8.16 14.22 1.25
N HIS A 68 8.85 13.32 0.57
CA HIS A 68 8.29 12.57 -0.56
C HIS A 68 8.95 11.20 -0.64
N VAL A 69 8.22 10.17 -0.22
CA VAL A 69 8.68 8.78 -0.28
C VAL A 69 8.00 8.09 -1.45
N PHE A 70 8.79 7.52 -2.33
CA PHE A 70 8.35 6.83 -3.53
C PHE A 70 9.53 6.06 -4.15
N PHE A 71 9.37 5.45 -5.31
CA PHE A 71 10.36 4.50 -5.87
C PHE A 71 11.78 5.07 -6.06
N THR A 72 11.96 6.37 -6.32
CA THR A 72 13.30 6.96 -6.43
C THR A 72 13.85 7.53 -5.12
N ASN A 73 12.99 7.64 -4.10
CA ASN A 73 13.39 8.11 -2.78
C ASN A 73 12.71 7.25 -1.72
N LYS A 74 13.23 6.05 -1.55
CA LYS A 74 12.56 5.00 -0.75
C LYS A 74 12.61 5.21 0.74
N LYS A 75 13.50 6.08 1.22
CA LYS A 75 13.67 6.35 2.67
C LYS A 75 13.82 7.85 2.89
N GLN A 76 12.93 8.41 3.68
CA GLN A 76 13.02 9.80 4.11
C GLN A 76 12.29 9.98 5.44
N GLY A 77 12.92 10.70 6.37
CA GLY A 77 12.34 10.94 7.70
C GLY A 77 12.05 9.63 8.42
N CYS A 78 10.81 9.48 8.84
CA CYS A 78 10.35 8.28 9.55
C CYS A 78 9.85 7.17 8.63
N PHE A 79 9.90 7.33 7.32
CA PHE A 79 9.16 6.48 6.39
C PHE A 79 10.07 5.74 5.41
N GLU A 80 9.60 4.55 5.02
CA GLU A 80 10.30 3.69 4.07
C GLU A 80 9.30 3.01 3.13
N LEU A 81 9.60 3.05 1.82
CA LEU A 81 8.98 2.18 0.82
C LEU A 81 9.80 0.88 0.80
N ASP A 82 9.28 -0.16 1.44
CA ASP A 82 9.99 -1.43 1.58
C ASP A 82 9.58 -2.49 0.54
N ARG A 83 8.50 -2.22 -0.19
CA ARG A 83 8.07 -3.01 -1.33
C ARG A 83 7.77 -2.09 -2.51
N ASP A 84 8.43 -2.38 -3.60
CA ASP A 84 8.36 -1.65 -4.87
C ASP A 84 8.25 -2.69 -5.99
N TRP A 85 7.10 -2.69 -6.67
CA TRP A 85 6.80 -3.68 -7.71
C TRP A 85 6.89 -3.04 -9.08
N ILE A 86 7.72 -3.58 -9.95
CA ILE A 86 7.99 -2.95 -11.24
C ILE A 86 7.09 -3.50 -12.34
N SER A 87 7.34 -4.68 -12.88
CA SER A 87 6.63 -5.13 -14.08
C SER A 87 6.34 -6.62 -14.14
N ASN A 88 6.66 -7.36 -13.11
CA ASN A 88 6.46 -8.80 -13.12
C ASN A 88 4.96 -9.16 -13.14
N PRO A 89 4.57 -10.22 -13.83
CA PRO A 89 3.19 -10.71 -13.75
C PRO A 89 2.87 -11.26 -12.37
N GLY A 90 1.59 -11.32 -12.06
CA GLY A 90 1.07 -11.84 -10.80
C GLY A 90 0.62 -10.76 -9.84
N ASN A 91 0.59 -11.09 -8.57
CA ASN A 91 0.12 -10.23 -7.50
C ASN A 91 1.19 -9.17 -7.16
N ALA A 92 0.92 -7.95 -7.53
CA ALA A 92 1.80 -6.81 -7.30
C ALA A 92 1.48 -6.13 -5.97
N VAL A 93 2.51 -5.68 -5.27
CA VAL A 93 2.39 -5.02 -3.98
C VAL A 93 3.40 -3.89 -3.84
N GLU A 94 2.94 -2.76 -3.34
CA GLU A 94 3.81 -1.72 -2.79
C GLU A 94 3.42 -1.39 -1.36
N ASN A 95 4.38 -1.03 -0.54
CA ASN A 95 4.15 -0.75 0.87
C ASN A 95 5.06 0.37 1.36
N ILE A 96 4.45 1.37 1.99
CA ILE A 96 5.16 2.42 2.73
C ILE A 96 4.74 2.32 4.19
N TYR A 97 5.72 2.33 5.09
CA TYR A 97 5.45 2.28 6.53
C TYR A 97 6.37 3.23 7.30
N SER A 98 6.00 3.51 8.54
CA SER A 98 6.84 4.28 9.43
C SER A 98 7.78 3.38 10.23
N VAL A 99 9.09 3.66 10.12
CA VAL A 99 10.11 2.95 10.89
C VAL A 99 10.27 3.51 12.30
N ARG A 100 9.76 4.72 12.54
CA ARG A 100 9.74 5.41 13.82
C ARG A 100 8.43 6.18 13.96
N ASP A 101 8.09 6.59 15.18
CA ASP A 101 6.79 7.19 15.50
C ASP A 101 6.84 8.72 15.65
N ASN A 102 8.00 9.34 15.60
CA ASN A 102 8.19 10.79 15.78
C ASN A 102 8.01 11.55 14.47
N PHE A 103 6.77 11.57 13.98
CA PHE A 103 6.44 12.27 12.74
C PHE A 103 6.58 13.80 12.92
N THR A 104 7.07 14.46 11.89
CA THR A 104 7.05 15.92 11.82
C THR A 104 5.61 16.41 11.78
N PRO A 105 5.21 17.38 12.61
CA PRO A 105 3.87 17.95 12.51
C PRO A 105 3.58 18.55 11.13
N GLY A 106 2.35 18.35 10.68
CA GLY A 106 1.91 18.87 9.40
C GLY A 106 1.01 17.89 8.64
N ARG A 107 0.74 18.22 7.40
CA ARG A 107 -0.16 17.45 6.56
C ARG A 107 0.59 16.39 5.76
N TYR A 108 0.05 15.18 5.77
CA TYR A 108 0.53 14.05 4.98
C TYR A 108 -0.52 13.64 3.95
N GLN A 109 -0.07 13.17 2.79
CA GLN A 109 -0.94 12.71 1.71
C GLN A 109 -0.43 11.41 1.11
N VAL A 110 -1.32 10.44 0.97
CA VAL A 110 -1.09 9.17 0.25
C VAL A 110 -1.71 9.30 -1.13
N LYS A 111 -0.94 8.98 -2.16
CA LYS A 111 -1.39 8.97 -3.56
C LYS A 111 -0.95 7.71 -4.27
N VAL A 112 -1.72 7.29 -5.26
CA VAL A 112 -1.35 6.25 -6.22
C VAL A 112 -1.11 6.91 -7.57
N HIS A 113 -0.03 6.55 -8.22
CA HIS A 113 0.37 7.07 -9.52
C HIS A 113 0.36 5.96 -10.56
N HIS A 114 -0.25 6.20 -11.71
CA HIS A 114 -0.07 5.31 -12.86
C HIS A 114 1.22 5.68 -13.56
N TYR A 115 2.28 4.92 -13.29
CA TYR A 115 3.60 5.21 -13.85
C TYR A 115 3.70 4.77 -15.31
N ASN A 116 3.29 3.55 -15.62
CA ASN A 116 3.44 2.96 -16.93
C ASN A 116 2.47 1.78 -17.16
N GLY A 117 2.34 1.36 -18.41
CA GLY A 117 1.62 0.16 -18.79
C GLY A 117 0.13 0.38 -19.07
N VAL A 118 -0.65 -0.66 -18.94
CA VAL A 118 -2.08 -0.65 -19.27
C VAL A 118 -2.85 0.22 -18.30
N VAL A 119 -3.69 1.12 -18.81
CA VAL A 119 -4.57 1.97 -18.00
C VAL A 119 -5.85 1.24 -17.63
N GLY A 120 -6.50 1.71 -16.57
CA GLY A 120 -7.78 1.15 -16.13
C GLY A 120 -7.67 -0.13 -15.31
N ARG A 121 -6.46 -0.57 -14.95
CA ARG A 121 -6.26 -1.70 -14.07
C ARG A 121 -6.80 -1.37 -12.68
N ARG A 122 -7.59 -2.27 -12.11
CA ARG A 122 -8.09 -2.09 -10.75
C ARG A 122 -6.97 -2.31 -9.74
N TYR A 123 -6.90 -1.43 -8.77
CA TYR A 123 -6.03 -1.55 -7.61
C TYR A 123 -6.84 -1.51 -6.31
N ASN A 124 -6.25 -1.97 -5.24
CA ASN A 124 -6.74 -1.77 -3.89
C ASN A 124 -5.66 -1.05 -3.08
N CYS A 125 -6.06 -0.06 -2.31
CA CYS A 125 -5.14 0.67 -1.44
C CYS A 125 -5.75 0.83 -0.05
N ARG A 126 -4.94 0.61 0.96
CA ARG A 126 -5.34 0.65 2.35
C ARG A 126 -4.37 1.52 3.13
N VAL A 127 -4.90 2.33 4.04
CA VAL A 127 -4.10 3.15 4.97
C VAL A 127 -4.46 2.75 6.39
N ILE A 128 -3.43 2.46 7.19
CA ILE A 128 -3.55 2.07 8.59
C ILE A 128 -2.78 3.08 9.43
N ILE A 129 -3.44 3.61 10.45
CA ILE A 129 -2.81 4.52 11.42
C ILE A 129 -3.15 4.01 12.83
N ASN A 130 -2.14 3.84 13.67
CA ASN A 130 -2.28 3.29 15.02
C ASN A 130 -3.03 1.95 15.05
N GLY A 131 -2.77 1.08 14.07
CA GLY A 131 -3.42 -0.23 13.99
C GLY A 131 -4.85 -0.20 13.46
N VAL A 132 -5.39 0.96 13.11
CA VAL A 132 -6.76 1.13 12.60
C VAL A 132 -6.72 1.40 11.11
N VAL A 133 -7.53 0.68 10.34
CA VAL A 133 -7.72 0.97 8.91
C VAL A 133 -8.54 2.24 8.80
N VAL A 134 -7.89 3.34 8.44
CA VAL A 134 -8.55 4.66 8.28
C VAL A 134 -9.06 4.89 6.88
N LYS A 135 -8.56 4.14 5.90
CA LYS A 135 -9.01 4.20 4.52
C LYS A 135 -8.78 2.86 3.84
N SER A 136 -9.78 2.43 3.10
CA SER A 136 -9.68 1.28 2.18
C SER A 136 -10.41 1.65 0.90
N VAL A 137 -9.75 1.57 -0.23
CA VAL A 137 -10.31 2.00 -1.52
C VAL A 137 -9.94 1.02 -2.62
N SER A 138 -10.90 0.75 -3.50
CA SER A 138 -10.67 0.13 -4.80
C SER A 138 -10.81 1.19 -5.86
N GLY A 139 -9.81 1.31 -6.72
CA GLY A 139 -9.80 2.31 -7.78
C GLY A 139 -9.18 1.81 -9.06
N ALA A 140 -9.16 2.64 -10.05
CA ALA A 140 -8.48 2.41 -11.32
C ALA A 140 -8.13 3.76 -11.94
N ILE A 141 -6.92 3.88 -12.49
CA ILE A 141 -6.49 5.10 -13.16
C ILE A 141 -6.58 4.89 -14.66
N GLY A 142 -7.46 5.67 -15.30
CA GLY A 142 -7.77 5.54 -16.73
C GLY A 142 -6.85 6.32 -17.65
N THR A 143 -5.89 7.07 -17.11
CA THR A 143 -4.98 7.90 -17.89
C THR A 143 -3.55 7.71 -17.41
N ASN A 144 -2.65 7.49 -18.35
CA ASN A 144 -1.22 7.34 -18.05
C ASN A 144 -0.66 8.59 -17.37
N LYS A 145 0.21 8.38 -16.39
CA LYS A 145 0.86 9.43 -15.58
C LYS A 145 -0.05 10.23 -14.66
N GLN A 146 -1.30 9.82 -14.48
CA GLN A 146 -2.20 10.46 -13.51
C GLN A 146 -2.04 9.90 -12.11
N PHE A 147 -2.49 10.70 -11.14
CA PHE A 147 -2.53 10.37 -9.72
C PHE A 147 -3.96 10.26 -9.23
N ASP A 148 -4.20 9.31 -8.33
CA ASP A 148 -5.38 9.27 -7.49
C ASP A 148 -5.01 9.70 -6.07
N ASP A 149 -5.80 10.60 -5.48
CA ASP A 149 -5.67 10.95 -4.08
C ASP A 149 -6.36 9.89 -3.23
N ILE A 150 -5.61 9.27 -2.34
CA ILE A 150 -6.11 8.17 -1.51
C ILE A 150 -6.56 8.68 -0.16
N TYR A 151 -5.66 9.37 0.57
CA TYR A 151 -5.94 9.80 1.93
C TYR A 151 -5.03 10.94 2.34
N SER A 152 -5.55 11.83 3.19
CA SER A 152 -4.76 12.89 3.83
C SER A 152 -5.01 12.86 5.32
N PHE A 153 -3.98 13.14 6.10
CA PHE A 153 -4.09 13.25 7.56
C PHE A 153 -3.13 14.32 8.08
N ASN A 154 -3.43 14.82 9.26
CA ASN A 154 -2.59 15.82 9.93
C ASN A 154 -1.96 15.21 11.18
N VAL A 155 -0.72 15.58 11.42
CA VAL A 155 0.00 15.31 12.66
C VAL A 155 0.15 16.65 13.39
N GLU A 156 -0.23 16.68 14.66
CA GLU A 156 -0.18 17.85 15.53
C GLU A 156 1.18 18.00 16.21
#